data_9e64bffd4d12d6510ca52836b1ee7ea5
#
_entry.id   9e64bffd4d12d6510ca52836b1ee7ea5
#
_cell.length_a   1.000
_cell.length_b   1.000
_cell.length_c   1.000
_cell.angle_alpha   90.00
_cell.angle_beta   90.00
_cell.angle_gamma   90.00
#
_symmetry.space_group_name_H-M   'P 1'
#
loop_
_entity.id
_entity.type
_entity.pdbx_description
1 polymer ?
#
loop_
_entity_poly.entity_id
_entity_poly.type
_entity_poly.pdbx_seq_one_letter_code
_entity_poly.pdbx_strand_id
1 'polypeptide(L)'
;SQLSLNVGVRYSMFNVLGPRTYNLYADDQLPSLATVTGTVDKTGAFKTYHGPEFRVSARYAFTEDFSVKAGFNTMRQNIHKLSNTTIMSPTDTWKLSDANIKPQTGMQVAAGLYRNFLNNTIEVSLEGYYKTMKDYLDYRNGAELLMNHHIETDVLRTEGRAYGVELMVKKTQGKLNGWVSYR
;
A
#
# COMPACT_ATOMS: atom_id res chain seq x y z
N SER A 1 -5.86 24.32 21.02
CA SER A 1 -5.47 23.12 21.79
C SER A 1 -4.09 22.66 21.37
N GLN A 2 -3.25 22.29 22.33
CA GLN A 2 -1.89 21.82 22.08
C GLN A 2 -1.84 20.40 21.48
N LEU A 3 -2.85 19.59 21.72
CA LEU A 3 -2.96 18.21 21.25
C LEU A 3 -4.15 18.06 20.31
N SER A 4 -3.89 17.49 19.15
CA SER A 4 -4.91 17.05 18.20
C SER A 4 -4.76 15.55 17.98
N LEU A 5 -5.83 14.80 18.17
CA LEU A 5 -5.87 13.35 17.97
C LEU A 5 -6.96 13.03 16.95
N ASN A 6 -6.61 12.22 15.97
CA ASN A 6 -7.52 11.72 14.94
C ASN A 6 -7.47 10.20 14.92
N VAL A 7 -8.61 9.54 15.10
CA VAL A 7 -8.73 8.08 15.12
C VAL A 7 -9.81 7.67 14.14
N GLY A 8 -9.51 6.75 13.27
CA GLY A 8 -10.44 6.17 12.32
C GLY A 8 -10.35 4.66 12.29
N VAL A 9 -11.50 4.00 12.20
CA VAL A 9 -11.61 2.56 12.01
C VAL A 9 -12.52 2.30 10.81
N ARG A 10 -12.05 1.46 9.91
CA ARG A 10 -12.82 1.01 8.75
C ARG A 10 -12.79 -0.51 8.72
N TYR A 11 -13.93 -1.12 8.51
CA TYR A 11 -14.02 -2.54 8.26
C TYR A 11 -14.26 -2.77 6.77
N SER A 12 -13.37 -3.51 6.12
CA SER A 12 -13.48 -3.83 4.70
C SER A 12 -13.83 -5.30 4.52
N MET A 13 -14.73 -5.56 3.57
CA MET A 13 -15.11 -6.90 3.17
C MET A 13 -15.13 -6.98 1.64
N PHE A 14 -14.53 -8.02 1.13
CA PHE A 14 -14.47 -8.30 -0.31
C PHE A 14 -14.93 -9.74 -0.58
N ASN A 15 -15.97 -9.89 -1.36
CA ASN A 15 -16.54 -11.19 -1.73
C ASN A 15 -16.17 -11.52 -3.18
N VAL A 16 -15.61 -12.69 -3.38
CA VAL A 16 -15.41 -13.25 -4.71
C VAL A 16 -16.67 -14.01 -5.11
N LEU A 17 -17.30 -13.55 -6.19
CA LEU A 17 -18.58 -14.07 -6.66
C LEU A 17 -18.36 -14.97 -7.89
N GLY A 18 -19.14 -16.04 -7.96
CA GLY A 18 -19.28 -16.88 -9.15
C GLY A 18 -20.44 -16.43 -10.05
N PRO A 19 -20.64 -17.10 -11.21
CA PRO A 19 -20.00 -18.39 -11.56
C PRO A 19 -18.53 -18.22 -12.01
N ARG A 20 -17.65 -19.02 -11.45
CA ARG A 20 -16.23 -19.07 -11.84
C ARG A 20 -15.64 -20.47 -11.66
N THR A 21 -14.79 -20.85 -12.59
CA THR A 21 -13.92 -22.01 -12.49
C THR A 21 -12.52 -21.52 -12.07
N TYR A 22 -11.93 -22.16 -11.09
CA TYR A 22 -10.54 -21.88 -10.70
C TYR A 22 -9.79 -23.17 -10.41
N ASN A 23 -8.46 -23.12 -10.61
CA ASN A 23 -7.58 -24.25 -10.36
C ASN A 23 -7.28 -24.37 -8.85
N LEU A 24 -7.23 -25.61 -8.39
CA LEU A 24 -6.63 -25.97 -7.12
C LEU A 24 -5.16 -26.34 -7.34
N TYR A 25 -4.29 -25.83 -6.50
CA TYR A 25 -2.86 -26.10 -6.55
C TYR A 25 -2.46 -26.93 -5.33
N ALA A 26 -1.38 -27.71 -5.48
CA ALA A 26 -0.84 -28.50 -4.38
C ALA A 26 -0.45 -27.60 -3.19
N ASP A 27 -0.72 -28.09 -1.99
CA ASP A 27 -0.35 -27.39 -0.75
C ASP A 27 1.18 -27.20 -0.68
N ASP A 28 1.61 -26.09 -0.13
CA ASP A 28 3.01 -25.71 0.09
C ASP A 28 3.85 -25.53 -1.20
N GLN A 29 3.22 -25.48 -2.37
CA GLN A 29 3.91 -25.22 -3.63
C GLN A 29 3.42 -23.93 -4.29
N LEU A 30 4.32 -23.29 -5.04
CA LEU A 30 3.95 -22.12 -5.83
C LEU A 30 3.00 -22.54 -6.97
N PRO A 31 1.94 -21.76 -7.24
CA PRO A 31 1.04 -22.01 -8.36
C PRO A 31 1.79 -22.14 -9.67
N SER A 32 1.59 -23.25 -10.36
CA SER A 32 2.12 -23.53 -11.70
C SER A 32 1.23 -24.54 -12.40
N LEU A 33 1.34 -24.67 -13.72
CA LEU A 33 0.57 -25.67 -14.46
C LEU A 33 0.88 -27.10 -14.00
N ALA A 34 2.11 -27.34 -13.53
CA ALA A 34 2.54 -28.65 -13.01
C ALA A 34 2.00 -28.97 -11.61
N THR A 35 1.58 -27.96 -10.85
CA THR A 35 1.08 -28.12 -9.46
C THR A 35 -0.44 -28.12 -9.37
N VAL A 36 -1.15 -28.07 -10.49
CA VAL A 36 -2.63 -28.15 -10.53
C VAL A 36 -3.06 -29.55 -10.09
N THR A 37 -3.85 -29.60 -9.01
CA THR A 37 -4.43 -30.84 -8.47
C THR A 37 -5.87 -31.08 -8.92
N GLY A 38 -6.55 -30.05 -9.40
CA GLY A 38 -7.92 -30.11 -9.87
C GLY A 38 -8.50 -28.77 -10.22
N THR A 39 -9.73 -28.75 -10.69
CA THR A 39 -10.52 -27.55 -10.96
C THR A 39 -11.80 -27.59 -10.17
N VAL A 40 -12.28 -26.43 -9.74
CA VAL A 40 -13.52 -26.29 -9.00
C VAL A 40 -14.39 -25.20 -9.62
N ASP A 41 -15.63 -25.54 -9.91
CA ASP A 41 -16.66 -24.60 -10.32
C ASP A 41 -17.44 -24.12 -9.09
N LYS A 42 -17.52 -22.82 -8.91
CA LYS A 42 -18.24 -22.21 -7.81
C LYS A 42 -19.24 -21.17 -8.30
N THR A 43 -20.41 -21.19 -7.70
CA THR A 43 -21.48 -20.22 -7.91
C THR A 43 -21.76 -19.47 -6.60
N GLY A 44 -22.20 -18.23 -6.71
CA GLY A 44 -22.44 -17.37 -5.55
C GLY A 44 -21.14 -16.82 -4.92
N ALA A 45 -21.22 -16.37 -3.68
CA ALA A 45 -20.06 -15.93 -2.93
C ALA A 45 -19.30 -17.12 -2.35
N PHE A 46 -18.11 -17.42 -2.82
CA PHE A 46 -17.36 -18.60 -2.42
C PHE A 46 -16.03 -18.30 -1.69
N LYS A 47 -15.58 -17.07 -1.73
CA LYS A 47 -14.42 -16.60 -0.98
C LYS A 47 -14.66 -15.19 -0.47
N THR A 48 -14.43 -14.99 0.81
CA THR A 48 -14.56 -13.69 1.45
C THR A 48 -13.24 -13.32 2.10
N TYR A 49 -12.76 -12.11 1.80
CA TYR A 49 -11.65 -11.47 2.48
C TYR A 49 -12.20 -10.30 3.26
N HIS A 50 -11.88 -10.21 4.54
CA HIS A 50 -12.36 -9.15 5.41
C HIS A 50 -11.34 -8.81 6.50
N GLY A 51 -11.46 -7.66 7.08
CA GLY A 51 -10.68 -7.24 8.23
C GLY A 51 -10.77 -5.76 8.53
N PRO A 52 -10.36 -5.37 9.72
CA PRO A 52 -10.31 -3.97 10.12
C PRO A 52 -9.12 -3.25 9.49
N GLU A 53 -9.32 -1.97 9.22
CA GLU A 53 -8.28 -1.01 8.85
C GLU A 53 -8.29 0.10 9.89
N PHE A 54 -7.11 0.44 10.42
CA PHE A 54 -6.96 1.43 11.46
C PHE A 54 -6.19 2.64 10.93
N ARG A 55 -6.61 3.81 11.38
CA ARG A 55 -5.90 5.07 11.15
C ARG A 55 -5.87 5.85 12.44
N VAL A 56 -4.67 6.11 12.93
CA VAL A 56 -4.45 6.92 14.13
C VAL A 56 -3.41 7.98 13.79
N SER A 57 -3.70 9.22 14.08
CA SER A 57 -2.73 10.30 13.96
C SER A 57 -2.84 11.24 15.15
N ALA A 58 -1.70 11.73 15.61
CA ALA A 58 -1.61 12.69 16.69
C ALA A 58 -0.67 13.83 16.31
N ARG A 59 -1.02 15.03 16.67
CA ARG A 59 -0.18 16.22 16.56
C ARG A 59 -0.13 16.91 17.91
N TYR A 60 1.06 17.19 18.38
CA TYR A 60 1.30 17.95 19.59
C TYR A 60 2.11 19.20 19.28
N ALA A 61 1.57 20.34 19.62
CA ALA A 61 2.25 21.63 19.52
C ALA A 61 2.92 21.96 20.85
N PHE A 62 4.24 21.89 20.92
CA PHE A 62 5.00 22.29 22.12
C PHE A 62 4.99 23.79 22.32
N THR A 63 5.11 24.53 21.21
CA THR A 63 5.05 25.97 21.15
C THR A 63 4.24 26.39 19.91
N GLU A 64 4.02 27.70 19.72
CA GLU A 64 3.40 28.22 18.50
C GLU A 64 4.24 27.92 17.24
N ASP A 65 5.54 27.74 17.40
CA ASP A 65 6.51 27.56 16.30
C ASP A 65 6.99 26.12 16.15
N PHE A 66 6.73 25.25 17.12
CA PHE A 66 7.24 23.86 17.12
C PHE A 66 6.14 22.86 17.40
N SER A 67 6.02 21.88 16.51
CA SER A 67 5.06 20.78 16.64
C SER A 67 5.65 19.45 16.20
N VAL A 68 5.10 18.37 16.75
CA VAL A 68 5.41 16.99 16.40
C VAL A 68 4.13 16.32 15.91
N LYS A 69 4.24 15.55 14.85
CA LYS A 69 3.14 14.74 14.31
C LYS A 69 3.59 13.29 14.22
N ALA A 70 2.72 12.36 14.62
CA ALA A 70 2.92 10.93 14.45
C ALA A 70 1.65 10.31 13.89
N GLY A 71 1.78 9.30 13.04
CA GLY A 71 0.67 8.61 12.43
C GLY A 71 0.96 7.13 12.24
N PHE A 72 -0.09 6.33 12.38
CA PHE A 72 -0.10 4.91 12.10
C PHE A 72 -1.35 4.59 11.31
N ASN A 73 -1.21 3.82 10.23
CA ASN A 73 -2.34 3.31 9.49
C ASN A 73 -2.08 1.92 8.93
N THR A 74 -3.15 1.16 8.83
CA THR A 74 -3.19 -0.10 8.11
C THR A 74 -4.08 0.04 6.88
N MET A 75 -3.78 -0.69 5.82
CA MET A 75 -4.54 -0.67 4.58
C MET A 75 -4.69 -2.07 4.01
N ARG A 76 -5.77 -2.27 3.25
CA ARG A 76 -6.05 -3.50 2.52
C ARG A 76 -6.45 -3.15 1.10
N GLN A 77 -5.88 -3.86 0.13
CA GLN A 77 -6.13 -3.61 -1.28
C GLN A 77 -6.56 -4.92 -1.97
N ASN A 78 -7.72 -4.89 -2.61
CA ASN A 78 -8.30 -6.06 -3.29
C ASN A 78 -8.13 -6.02 -4.80
N ILE A 79 -7.62 -4.93 -5.34
CA ILE A 79 -7.31 -4.79 -6.75
C ILE A 79 -5.81 -4.59 -6.92
N HIS A 80 -5.22 -5.37 -7.83
CA HIS A 80 -3.77 -5.37 -8.06
C HIS A 80 -3.51 -4.88 -9.47
N LYS A 81 -2.62 -3.90 -9.60
CA LYS A 81 -2.05 -3.51 -10.88
C LYS A 81 -0.85 -4.41 -11.16
N LEU A 82 -0.88 -5.10 -12.27
CA LEU A 82 0.18 -5.97 -12.72
C LEU A 82 0.91 -5.30 -13.88
N SER A 83 2.19 -4.98 -13.66
CA SER A 83 3.06 -4.33 -14.63
C SER A 83 4.45 -4.96 -14.55
N ASN A 84 5.07 -5.22 -15.67
CA ASN A 84 6.43 -5.75 -15.76
C ASN A 84 7.49 -4.66 -15.97
N THR A 85 7.07 -3.41 -15.94
CA THR A 85 7.95 -2.24 -16.14
C THR A 85 7.71 -1.22 -15.03
N THR A 86 8.72 -0.38 -14.78
CA THR A 86 8.60 0.76 -13.86
C THR A 86 7.77 1.90 -14.43
N ILE A 87 7.54 1.89 -15.74
CA ILE A 87 6.75 2.89 -16.48
C ILE A 87 5.43 2.25 -16.88
N MET A 88 4.36 3.03 -16.86
CA MET A 88 3.04 2.60 -17.31
C MET A 88 3.10 2.11 -18.76
N SER A 89 2.65 0.89 -19.00
CA SER A 89 2.67 0.23 -20.31
C SER A 89 1.26 -0.10 -20.76
N PRO A 90 0.97 -0.11 -22.07
CA PRO A 90 -0.31 -0.61 -22.59
C PRO A 90 -0.61 -2.06 -22.23
N THR A 91 0.40 -2.83 -21.85
CA THR A 91 0.28 -4.23 -21.42
C THR A 91 0.00 -4.38 -19.92
N ASP A 92 -0.05 -3.28 -19.17
CA ASP A 92 -0.41 -3.32 -17.76
C ASP A 92 -1.85 -3.82 -17.60
N THR A 93 -2.04 -4.72 -16.66
CA THR A 93 -3.35 -5.29 -16.36
C THR A 93 -3.75 -5.09 -14.91
N TRP A 94 -5.06 -5.08 -14.66
CA TRP A 94 -5.63 -5.03 -13.32
C TRP A 94 -6.24 -6.38 -12.98
N LYS A 95 -5.92 -6.89 -11.81
CA LYS A 95 -6.46 -8.15 -11.31
C LYS A 95 -7.10 -7.94 -9.95
N LEU A 96 -8.33 -8.40 -9.81
CA LEU A 96 -9.01 -8.47 -8.52
C LEU A 96 -8.51 -9.69 -7.73
N SER A 97 -8.53 -9.57 -6.41
CA SER A 97 -8.33 -10.71 -5.52
C SER A 97 -9.36 -11.80 -5.79
N ASP A 98 -8.93 -13.05 -5.74
CA ASP A 98 -9.77 -14.23 -5.96
C ASP A 98 -9.34 -15.36 -5.02
N ALA A 99 -9.77 -16.60 -5.29
CA ALA A 99 -9.42 -17.75 -4.48
C ALA A 99 -7.91 -18.01 -4.37
N ASN A 100 -7.15 -17.68 -5.41
CA ASN A 100 -5.71 -17.90 -5.52
C ASN A 100 -4.87 -16.64 -5.27
N ILE A 101 -5.48 -15.45 -5.32
CA ILE A 101 -4.83 -14.15 -5.16
C ILE A 101 -5.42 -13.44 -3.95
N LYS A 102 -4.67 -13.40 -2.84
CA LYS A 102 -5.08 -12.71 -1.61
C LYS A 102 -4.97 -11.20 -1.76
N PRO A 103 -5.79 -10.43 -1.02
CA PRO A 103 -5.61 -8.98 -0.93
C PRO A 103 -4.23 -8.61 -0.39
N GLN A 104 -3.66 -7.56 -0.95
CA GLN A 104 -2.47 -6.93 -0.41
C GLN A 104 -2.81 -6.22 0.89
N THR A 105 -2.01 -6.43 1.93
CA THR A 105 -2.12 -5.73 3.20
C THR A 105 -0.88 -4.89 3.45
N GLY A 106 -1.05 -3.75 4.10
CA GLY A 106 0.04 -2.84 4.40
C GLY A 106 -0.13 -2.18 5.76
N MET A 107 1.00 -1.82 6.35
CA MET A 107 1.10 -1.04 7.57
C MET A 107 2.10 0.09 7.35
N GLN A 108 1.78 1.28 7.82
CA GLN A 108 2.64 2.44 7.75
C GLN A 108 2.69 3.17 9.08
N VAL A 109 3.91 3.50 9.50
CA VAL A 109 4.18 4.41 10.62
C VAL A 109 4.95 5.60 10.08
N ALA A 110 4.54 6.80 10.45
CA ALA A 110 5.21 8.03 10.07
C ALA A 110 5.30 8.97 11.28
N ALA A 111 6.39 9.71 11.36
CA ALA A 111 6.57 10.75 12.37
C ALA A 111 7.25 11.96 11.73
N GLY A 112 6.91 13.14 12.22
CA GLY A 112 7.45 14.38 11.69
C GLY A 112 7.65 15.43 12.77
N LEU A 113 8.67 16.25 12.58
CA LEU A 113 8.97 17.45 13.36
C LEU A 113 8.78 18.67 12.46
N TYR A 114 8.09 19.68 12.96
CA TYR A 114 7.79 20.91 12.24
C TYR A 114 8.16 22.10 13.08
N ARG A 115 8.96 22.99 12.54
CA ARG A 115 9.37 24.22 13.20
C ARG A 115 9.34 25.40 12.26
N ASN A 116 8.80 26.50 12.74
CA ASN A 116 8.78 27.78 12.07
C ASN A 116 9.80 28.71 12.73
N PHE A 117 10.52 29.47 11.90
CA PHE A 117 11.52 30.44 12.31
C PHE A 117 11.16 31.82 11.75
N LEU A 118 11.71 32.85 12.36
CA LEU A 118 11.60 34.23 11.88
C LEU A 118 10.13 34.66 11.60
N ASN A 119 9.25 34.54 12.61
CA ASN A 119 7.84 34.89 12.51
C ASN A 119 7.13 34.19 11.34
N ASN A 120 7.30 32.88 11.23
CA ASN A 120 6.72 32.03 10.16
C ASN A 120 7.25 32.34 8.75
N THR A 121 8.40 33.02 8.63
CA THR A 121 9.03 33.24 7.33
C THR A 121 9.71 31.99 6.80
N ILE A 122 10.33 31.20 7.68
CA ILE A 122 11.02 29.95 7.33
C ILE A 122 10.31 28.80 8.03
N GLU A 123 9.89 27.80 7.25
CA GLU A 123 9.32 26.56 7.73
C GLU A 123 10.31 25.43 7.48
N VAL A 124 10.63 24.67 8.53
CA VAL A 124 11.48 23.47 8.44
C VAL A 124 10.68 22.27 8.88
N SER A 125 10.71 21.21 8.08
CA SER A 125 10.10 19.94 8.43
C SER A 125 11.08 18.79 8.24
N LEU A 126 11.07 17.88 9.19
CA LEU A 126 11.78 16.60 9.14
C LEU A 126 10.76 15.49 9.33
N GLU A 127 10.60 14.64 8.33
CA GLU A 127 9.64 13.54 8.35
C GLU A 127 10.35 12.22 8.12
N GLY A 128 9.95 11.19 8.85
CA GLY A 128 10.40 9.82 8.66
C GLY A 128 9.21 8.89 8.52
N TYR A 129 9.35 7.85 7.70
CA TYR A 129 8.32 6.83 7.54
C TYR A 129 8.92 5.43 7.44
N TYR A 130 8.12 4.47 7.86
CA TYR A 130 8.36 3.06 7.69
C TYR A 130 7.09 2.37 7.23
N LYS A 131 7.16 1.65 6.11
CA LYS A 131 6.04 0.96 5.50
C LYS A 131 6.37 -0.50 5.26
N THR A 132 5.47 -1.39 5.63
CA THR A 132 5.53 -2.80 5.29
C THR A 132 4.34 -3.18 4.42
N MET A 133 4.56 -4.08 3.47
CA MET A 133 3.53 -4.63 2.60
C MET A 133 3.64 -6.15 2.60
N LYS A 134 2.49 -6.83 2.70
CA LYS A 134 2.36 -8.28 2.61
C LYS A 134 1.44 -8.66 1.46
N ASP A 135 1.66 -9.84 0.90
CA ASP A 135 0.91 -10.35 -0.25
C ASP A 135 0.95 -9.40 -1.45
N TYR A 136 2.07 -8.67 -1.61
CA TYR A 136 2.36 -7.88 -2.79
C TYR A 136 2.63 -8.82 -3.96
N LEU A 137 2.00 -8.55 -5.10
CA LEU A 137 2.18 -9.35 -6.30
C LEU A 137 3.35 -8.81 -7.11
N ASP A 138 4.28 -9.69 -7.42
CA ASP A 138 5.38 -9.44 -8.34
C ASP A 138 5.41 -10.53 -9.42
N TYR A 139 6.08 -10.27 -10.52
CA TYR A 139 6.13 -11.20 -11.61
C TYR A 139 7.21 -12.26 -11.46
N ARG A 140 6.87 -13.46 -11.92
CA ARG A 140 7.85 -14.51 -12.19
C ARG A 140 8.60 -14.18 -13.48
N ASN A 141 9.87 -14.56 -13.56
CA ASN A 141 10.63 -14.46 -14.81
C ASN A 141 9.93 -15.24 -15.93
N GLY A 142 9.70 -14.58 -17.07
CA GLY A 142 8.97 -15.17 -18.18
C GLY A 142 7.45 -15.14 -18.06
N ALA A 143 6.90 -14.31 -17.17
CA ALA A 143 5.46 -14.17 -16.99
C ALA A 143 4.75 -13.67 -18.27
N GLU A 144 3.66 -14.33 -18.63
CA GLU A 144 2.75 -13.91 -19.69
C GLU A 144 1.59 -13.11 -19.09
N LEU A 145 1.40 -11.87 -19.56
CA LEU A 145 0.42 -10.94 -19.01
C LEU A 145 -0.83 -10.81 -19.87
N LEU A 146 -0.65 -10.86 -21.19
CA LEU A 146 -1.74 -10.69 -22.15
C LEU A 146 -2.51 -12.00 -22.32
N MET A 147 -3.85 -11.90 -22.22
CA MET A 147 -4.77 -13.01 -22.40
C MET A 147 -4.50 -14.24 -21.51
N ASN A 148 -3.82 -14.04 -20.39
CA ASN A 148 -3.54 -15.10 -19.43
C ASN A 148 -4.70 -15.28 -18.45
N HIS A 149 -5.44 -16.38 -18.60
CA HIS A 149 -6.56 -16.72 -17.72
C HIS A 149 -6.13 -17.28 -16.36
N HIS A 150 -4.87 -17.69 -16.22
CA HIS A 150 -4.28 -18.27 -15.02
C HIS A 150 -3.06 -17.47 -14.56
N ILE A 151 -3.24 -16.16 -14.43
CA ILE A 151 -2.16 -15.24 -14.05
C ILE A 151 -1.55 -15.55 -12.67
N GLU A 152 -2.30 -16.26 -11.82
CA GLU A 152 -1.81 -16.76 -10.54
C GLU A 152 -0.60 -17.69 -10.65
N THR A 153 -0.36 -18.30 -11.82
CA THR A 153 0.84 -19.11 -12.07
C THR A 153 2.08 -18.29 -12.39
N ASP A 154 1.90 -17.04 -12.82
CA ASP A 154 2.95 -16.14 -13.28
C ASP A 154 3.28 -15.02 -12.30
N VAL A 155 2.61 -14.98 -11.17
CA VAL A 155 2.86 -14.02 -10.09
C VAL A 155 3.37 -14.71 -8.83
N LEU A 156 4.20 -13.98 -8.08
CA LEU A 156 4.72 -14.36 -6.78
C LEU A 156 4.15 -13.43 -5.72
N ARG A 157 3.83 -13.98 -4.56
CA ARG A 157 3.51 -13.18 -3.37
C ARG A 157 4.80 -12.85 -2.66
N THR A 158 5.01 -11.57 -2.43
CA THR A 158 6.22 -11.08 -1.79
C THR A 158 5.86 -10.19 -0.60
N GLU A 159 6.83 -9.99 0.27
CA GLU A 159 6.78 -9.00 1.33
C GLU A 159 7.73 -7.86 0.97
N GLY A 160 7.24 -6.63 1.12
CA GLY A 160 8.01 -5.42 0.84
C GLY A 160 8.18 -4.56 2.07
N ARG A 161 9.28 -3.83 2.11
CA ARG A 161 9.55 -2.79 3.12
C ARG A 161 10.00 -1.53 2.41
N ALA A 162 9.50 -0.40 2.89
CA ALA A 162 9.95 0.91 2.45
C ALA A 162 10.15 1.80 3.66
N TYR A 163 11.23 2.53 3.72
CA TYR A 163 11.50 3.52 4.75
C TYR A 163 12.29 4.68 4.17
N GLY A 164 12.15 5.82 4.78
CA GLY A 164 12.84 7.01 4.32
C GLY A 164 12.72 8.16 5.29
N VAL A 165 13.53 9.15 5.05
CA VAL A 165 13.55 10.43 5.78
C VAL A 165 13.51 11.55 4.77
N GLU A 166 12.70 12.55 5.01
CA GLU A 166 12.56 13.73 4.17
C GLU A 166 12.79 14.98 5.01
N LEU A 167 13.68 15.85 4.52
CA LEU A 167 13.92 17.18 5.06
C LEU A 167 13.41 18.21 4.07
N MET A 168 12.61 19.15 4.53
CA MET A 168 12.13 20.27 3.73
C MET A 168 12.39 21.59 4.45
N VAL A 169 12.88 22.56 3.70
CA VAL A 169 13.03 23.96 4.14
C VAL A 169 12.30 24.85 3.15
N LYS A 170 11.36 25.63 3.65
CA LYS A 170 10.52 26.51 2.85
C LYS A 170 10.63 27.95 3.38
N LYS A 171 10.87 28.88 2.50
CA LYS A 171 10.81 30.33 2.77
C LYS A 171 9.58 30.91 2.10
N THR A 172 8.71 31.53 2.89
CA THR A 172 7.37 31.97 2.44
C THR A 172 7.27 33.46 2.16
N GLN A 173 8.23 34.26 2.65
CA GLN A 173 8.20 35.72 2.55
C GLN A 173 9.54 36.29 2.08
N GLY A 174 9.50 37.47 1.46
CA GLY A 174 10.68 38.22 0.99
C GLY A 174 10.79 38.28 -0.53
N LYS A 175 11.85 38.95 -1.01
CA LYS A 175 12.11 39.10 -2.45
C LYS A 175 12.47 37.76 -3.13
N LEU A 176 13.08 36.84 -2.37
CA LEU A 176 13.36 35.47 -2.79
C LEU A 176 12.56 34.55 -1.89
N ASN A 177 11.67 33.75 -2.46
CA ASN A 177 10.91 32.74 -1.78
C ASN A 177 10.98 31.41 -2.57
N GLY A 178 10.72 30.32 -1.90
CA GLY A 178 10.80 28.98 -2.50
C GLY A 178 11.02 27.91 -1.44
N TRP A 179 11.32 26.72 -1.90
CA TRP A 179 11.56 25.59 -1.02
C TRP A 179 12.66 24.68 -1.58
N VAL A 180 13.33 23.96 -0.68
CA VAL A 180 14.28 22.90 -0.99
C VAL A 180 13.88 21.67 -0.18
N SER A 181 13.83 20.51 -0.82
CA SER A 181 13.62 19.24 -0.15
C SER A 181 14.70 18.24 -0.51
N TYR A 182 15.03 17.39 0.45
CA TYR A 182 15.90 16.23 0.30
C TYR A 182 15.20 14.98 0.81
N ARG A 183 15.25 13.90 0.02
CA ARG A 183 14.57 12.66 0.29
C ARG A 183 15.47 11.46 0.10
#